data_b89895803c268c31fdaa8424a82509c3
#
_entry.id   b89895803c268c31fdaa8424a82509c3
#
_cell.length_a   1.000
_cell.length_b   1.000
_cell.length_c   1.000
_cell.angle_alpha   90.00
_cell.angle_beta   90.00
_cell.angle_gamma   90.00
#
_symmetry.space_group_name_H-M   'P 1'
#
loop_
_entity.id
_entity.type
_entity.pdbx_description
1 polymer ?
#
loop_
_entity_poly.entity_id
_entity_poly.type
_entity_poly.pdbx_seq_one_letter_code
_entity_poly.pdbx_strand_id
1 'polypeptide(L)'
;MQFARIFAKGVTGAAALAVLLACAGPSRAEPVKIRIGWIVSPASLIPIMFAKPGIAKHDGTSYTLEPIHFQGSNLQITALQSGDLDIATLGFSSFSVAVENAGIKDLRIIADEIQDGVSGWGGADFMVLKDGPIKTVDDLKGKVLATNVIGGGVDTIMKAMLFKHHLLEKRDFIEIEAAFPNMNAVLLEHKADLVTAAHPFEDDPGFQAKARRLFNTRDAMGKVELSFWTARTGFIAKNRAALTDLLEDYVRAYHWFLDPANRTAAIQVASTFTKVPAKAFEGWLFTPQKDFYRDPSATPDLAAISSDIHAQKELGLVKADLDAKSYADLSLLETAIKRVK
;
A
#
# COMPACT_ATOMS: atom_id res chain seq x y z
N MET A 1 58.75 -18.12 70.60
CA MET A 1 58.28 -19.24 69.80
C MET A 1 56.95 -18.86 69.21
N GLN A 2 56.96 -18.17 68.12
CA GLN A 2 55.81 -17.76 67.34
C GLN A 2 56.28 -17.68 65.89
N PHE A 3 55.85 -18.59 65.05
CA PHE A 3 55.84 -18.44 63.59
C PHE A 3 55.12 -19.66 63.04
N ALA A 4 53.88 -19.46 62.63
CA ALA A 4 53.22 -20.20 61.57
C ALA A 4 51.72 -19.92 61.60
N ARG A 5 51.26 -18.91 60.84
CA ARG A 5 49.90 -18.77 60.36
C ARG A 5 49.80 -17.58 59.42
N ILE A 6 50.22 -17.73 58.18
CA ILE A 6 49.75 -16.90 57.04
C ILE A 6 50.00 -17.75 55.78
N PHE A 7 48.99 -18.47 55.28
CA PHE A 7 48.85 -18.90 53.91
C PHE A 7 47.56 -19.76 53.78
N ALA A 8 46.43 -19.11 53.76
CA ALA A 8 45.21 -19.74 53.27
C ALA A 8 44.07 -18.70 53.10
N LYS A 9 44.24 -17.71 52.27
CA LYS A 9 43.09 -16.86 51.79
C LYS A 9 43.46 -16.29 50.42
N GLY A 10 43.34 -17.08 49.35
CA GLY A 10 43.67 -16.57 48.01
C GLY A 10 43.12 -17.34 46.83
N VAL A 11 42.25 -18.34 47.01
CA VAL A 11 41.81 -19.18 45.91
C VAL A 11 40.29 -19.18 45.67
N THR A 12 39.49 -18.56 46.53
CA THR A 12 38.02 -18.60 46.41
C THR A 12 37.42 -17.47 45.60
N GLY A 13 38.19 -16.48 45.14
CA GLY A 13 37.68 -15.34 44.36
C GLY A 13 37.61 -15.55 42.85
N ALA A 14 38.41 -16.45 42.27
CA ALA A 14 38.48 -16.62 40.81
C ALA A 14 37.42 -17.57 40.25
N ALA A 15 36.89 -18.50 41.02
CA ALA A 15 35.90 -19.47 40.60
C ALA A 15 34.47 -18.86 40.53
N ALA A 16 34.16 -17.84 41.34
CA ALA A 16 32.84 -17.19 41.34
C ALA A 16 32.63 -16.23 40.16
N LEU A 17 33.69 -15.65 39.57
CA LEU A 17 33.59 -14.76 38.43
C LEU A 17 33.43 -15.50 37.11
N ALA A 18 33.91 -16.73 37.00
CA ALA A 18 33.79 -17.56 35.82
C ALA A 18 32.38 -18.15 35.62
N VAL A 19 31.60 -18.32 36.71
CA VAL A 19 30.23 -18.88 36.63
C VAL A 19 29.20 -17.81 36.17
N LEU A 20 29.48 -16.51 36.44
CA LEU A 20 28.59 -15.42 35.99
C LEU A 20 28.70 -15.11 34.48
N LEU A 21 29.80 -15.46 33.82
CA LEU A 21 29.96 -15.31 32.37
C LEU A 21 29.35 -16.46 31.55
N ALA A 22 29.09 -17.61 32.14
CA ALA A 22 28.56 -18.78 31.45
C ALA A 22 27.01 -18.77 31.27
N CYS A 23 26.31 -17.83 31.94
CA CYS A 23 24.84 -17.67 31.82
C CYS A 23 24.42 -16.56 30.85
N ALA A 24 25.35 -15.87 30.20
CA ALA A 24 25.04 -15.00 29.10
C ALA A 24 24.82 -15.86 27.83
N GLY A 25 23.68 -16.56 27.77
CA GLY A 25 23.18 -17.10 26.52
C GLY A 25 23.13 -15.96 25.51
N PRO A 26 23.20 -16.25 24.16
CA PRO A 26 23.10 -15.22 23.16
C PRO A 26 21.80 -14.46 23.41
N SER A 27 21.91 -13.21 23.86
CA SER A 27 20.77 -12.31 23.96
C SER A 27 20.22 -12.15 22.54
N ARG A 28 19.16 -12.90 22.25
CA ARG A 28 18.44 -12.74 20.98
C ARG A 28 17.83 -11.35 21.04
N ALA A 29 18.29 -10.46 20.16
CA ALA A 29 17.72 -9.13 20.06
C ALA A 29 16.20 -9.27 19.86
N GLU A 30 15.41 -8.46 20.55
CA GLU A 30 13.96 -8.44 20.34
C GLU A 30 13.64 -8.12 18.89
N PRO A 31 12.63 -8.79 18.28
CA PRO A 31 12.20 -8.48 16.93
C PRO A 31 11.84 -7.00 16.78
N VAL A 32 12.25 -6.38 15.69
CA VAL A 32 11.88 -5.00 15.39
C VAL A 32 10.38 -4.93 15.10
N LYS A 33 9.64 -4.17 15.91
CA LYS A 33 8.23 -3.89 15.60
C LYS A 33 8.17 -2.96 14.39
N ILE A 34 7.43 -3.37 13.35
CA ILE A 34 7.24 -2.61 12.11
C ILE A 34 5.75 -2.36 11.92
N ARG A 35 5.35 -1.09 12.04
CA ARG A 35 3.98 -0.62 11.82
C ARG A 35 3.84 -0.20 10.36
N ILE A 36 2.92 -0.83 9.63
CA ILE A 36 2.68 -0.58 8.21
C ILE A 36 1.22 -0.22 7.94
N GLY A 37 0.99 0.88 7.21
CA GLY A 37 -0.33 1.34 6.85
C GLY A 37 -0.93 0.53 5.69
N TRP A 38 -2.27 0.38 5.67
CA TRP A 38 -3.02 -0.16 4.54
C TRP A 38 -4.40 0.50 4.45
N ILE A 39 -5.07 0.40 3.28
CA ILE A 39 -6.33 1.11 3.02
C ILE A 39 -7.47 0.13 2.73
N VAL A 40 -7.39 -0.66 1.68
CA VAL A 40 -8.46 -1.57 1.26
C VAL A 40 -7.91 -2.97 1.05
N SER A 41 -8.43 -3.96 1.78
CA SER A 41 -8.11 -5.37 1.56
C SER A 41 -9.30 -6.05 0.85
N PRO A 42 -9.04 -6.97 -0.11
CA PRO A 42 -7.76 -7.60 -0.43
C PRO A 42 -6.97 -6.91 -1.56
N ALA A 43 -7.33 -5.70 -2.00
CA ALA A 43 -6.50 -4.96 -2.95
C ALA A 43 -5.10 -4.75 -2.36
N SER A 44 -5.01 -4.23 -1.12
CA SER A 44 -3.79 -4.33 -0.32
C SER A 44 -3.67 -5.71 0.31
N LEU A 45 -2.55 -6.39 0.11
CA LEU A 45 -2.26 -7.69 0.72
C LEU A 45 -1.70 -7.57 2.13
N ILE A 46 -1.26 -6.38 2.56
CA ILE A 46 -0.57 -6.15 3.84
C ILE A 46 -1.25 -6.84 5.03
N PRO A 47 -2.57 -6.69 5.29
CA PRO A 47 -3.18 -7.28 6.47
C PRO A 47 -3.36 -8.80 6.37
N ILE A 48 -3.20 -9.38 5.19
CA ILE A 48 -3.43 -10.82 4.94
C ILE A 48 -2.20 -11.56 4.42
N MET A 49 -1.12 -10.86 4.08
CA MET A 49 0.02 -11.43 3.38
C MET A 49 0.71 -12.58 4.15
N PHE A 50 0.59 -12.60 5.48
CA PHE A 50 1.16 -13.64 6.32
C PHE A 50 0.11 -14.59 6.93
N ALA A 51 -1.14 -14.52 6.47
CA ALA A 51 -2.20 -15.41 6.93
C ALA A 51 -1.95 -16.89 6.54
N LYS A 52 -1.17 -17.15 5.50
CA LYS A 52 -0.72 -18.50 5.14
C LYS A 52 0.48 -18.90 5.99
N PRO A 53 0.39 -19.95 6.84
CA PRO A 53 1.52 -20.42 7.62
C PRO A 53 2.74 -20.75 6.77
N GLY A 54 3.92 -20.34 7.21
CA GLY A 54 5.21 -20.63 6.56
C GLY A 54 5.61 -19.65 5.44
N ILE A 55 4.78 -18.64 5.10
CA ILE A 55 5.18 -17.56 4.19
C ILE A 55 6.18 -16.64 4.89
N ALA A 56 5.79 -16.07 6.05
CA ALA A 56 6.66 -15.24 6.85
C ALA A 56 7.66 -16.12 7.62
N LYS A 57 8.89 -16.19 7.12
CA LYS A 57 9.96 -16.97 7.76
C LYS A 57 10.65 -16.20 8.89
N HIS A 58 10.55 -14.89 8.86
CA HIS A 58 11.28 -13.98 9.73
C HIS A 58 10.40 -13.25 10.74
N ASP A 59 9.07 -13.28 10.57
CA ASP A 59 8.11 -12.70 11.52
C ASP A 59 8.22 -13.38 12.89
N GLY A 60 8.21 -12.59 13.95
CA GLY A 60 8.47 -13.05 15.31
C GLY A 60 9.94 -13.37 15.63
N THR A 61 10.87 -13.21 14.66
CA THR A 61 12.31 -13.47 14.85
C THR A 61 13.18 -12.25 14.61
N SER A 62 13.16 -11.64 13.45
CA SER A 62 13.88 -10.40 13.15
C SER A 62 12.99 -9.17 13.18
N TYR A 63 11.72 -9.33 12.88
CA TYR A 63 10.69 -8.30 12.99
C TYR A 63 9.37 -8.87 13.52
N THR A 64 8.45 -7.98 13.91
CA THR A 64 7.02 -8.28 14.10
C THR A 64 6.21 -7.26 13.31
N LEU A 65 5.27 -7.72 12.45
CA LEU A 65 4.46 -6.85 11.64
C LEU A 65 3.19 -6.42 12.37
N GLU A 66 2.90 -5.11 12.33
CA GLU A 66 1.65 -4.52 12.82
C GLU A 66 0.95 -3.76 11.67
N PRO A 67 0.00 -4.37 10.96
CA PRO A 67 -0.80 -3.69 9.96
C PRO A 67 -1.79 -2.71 10.61
N ILE A 68 -1.78 -1.44 10.16
CA ILE A 68 -2.67 -0.39 10.68
C ILE A 68 -3.58 0.11 9.55
N HIS A 69 -4.90 0.06 9.76
CA HIS A 69 -5.89 0.51 8.79
C HIS A 69 -6.01 2.04 8.76
N PHE A 70 -6.03 2.60 7.55
CA PHE A 70 -6.32 4.01 7.29
C PHE A 70 -7.42 4.14 6.22
N GLN A 71 -8.22 5.19 6.28
CA GLN A 71 -9.25 5.46 5.26
C GLN A 71 -8.65 5.97 3.94
N GLY A 72 -7.43 6.51 3.97
CA GLY A 72 -6.73 7.03 2.81
C GLY A 72 -5.25 7.26 3.10
N SER A 73 -4.43 7.33 2.06
CA SER A 73 -2.99 7.48 2.17
C SER A 73 -2.55 8.81 2.79
N ASN A 74 -3.35 9.87 2.64
CA ASN A 74 -3.04 11.18 3.23
C ASN A 74 -2.95 11.13 4.77
N LEU A 75 -3.77 10.30 5.44
CA LEU A 75 -3.72 10.13 6.90
C LEU A 75 -2.45 9.44 7.36
N GLN A 76 -1.85 8.63 6.51
CA GLN A 76 -0.58 7.96 6.81
C GLN A 76 0.60 8.95 6.87
N ILE A 77 0.51 10.09 6.15
CA ILE A 77 1.54 11.14 6.20
C ILE A 77 1.68 11.70 7.62
N THR A 78 0.55 11.99 8.26
CA THR A 78 0.53 12.47 9.66
C THR A 78 1.11 11.43 10.61
N ALA A 79 0.74 10.15 10.44
CA ALA A 79 1.26 9.05 11.26
C ALA A 79 2.78 8.81 11.06
N LEU A 80 3.31 9.01 9.84
CA LEU A 80 4.75 9.00 9.58
C LEU A 80 5.47 10.16 10.28
N GLN A 81 4.85 11.35 10.30
CA GLN A 81 5.45 12.54 10.93
C GLN A 81 5.49 12.40 12.45
N SER A 82 4.43 11.88 13.07
CA SER A 82 4.37 11.66 14.53
C SER A 82 5.23 10.48 14.99
N GLY A 83 5.67 9.61 14.07
CA GLY A 83 6.37 8.37 14.40
C GLY A 83 5.43 7.24 14.86
N ASP A 84 4.13 7.35 14.59
CA ASP A 84 3.13 6.30 14.85
C ASP A 84 3.10 5.24 13.74
N LEU A 85 3.73 5.51 12.60
CA LEU A 85 3.85 4.61 11.47
C LEU A 85 5.32 4.54 11.02
N ASP A 86 5.79 3.37 10.64
CA ASP A 86 7.16 3.13 10.18
C ASP A 86 7.25 2.98 8.66
N ILE A 87 6.24 2.35 8.05
CA ILE A 87 6.07 2.20 6.60
C ILE A 87 4.67 2.69 6.22
N ALA A 88 4.60 3.64 5.30
CA ALA A 88 3.33 4.06 4.72
C ALA A 88 3.15 3.49 3.32
N THR A 89 1.92 3.11 2.98
CA THR A 89 1.52 2.83 1.60
C THR A 89 0.93 4.10 1.02
N LEU A 90 1.72 4.77 0.21
CA LEU A 90 1.33 6.03 -0.42
C LEU A 90 1.06 5.81 -1.90
N GLY A 91 0.01 6.45 -2.40
CA GLY A 91 -0.13 6.68 -3.84
C GLY A 91 0.82 7.79 -4.30
N PHE A 92 1.08 7.89 -5.61
CA PHE A 92 1.93 8.95 -6.19
C PHE A 92 1.49 10.35 -5.74
N SER A 93 0.18 10.58 -5.62
CA SER A 93 -0.39 11.87 -5.21
C SER A 93 -0.08 12.20 -3.75
N SER A 94 -0.27 11.26 -2.85
CA SER A 94 0.06 11.45 -1.43
C SER A 94 1.55 11.52 -1.18
N PHE A 95 2.34 10.80 -1.97
CA PHE A 95 3.78 10.87 -1.91
C PHE A 95 4.30 12.28 -2.28
N SER A 96 3.83 12.87 -3.37
CA SER A 96 4.21 14.23 -3.77
C SER A 96 3.82 15.25 -2.71
N VAL A 97 2.62 15.14 -2.13
CA VAL A 97 2.16 15.98 -1.01
C VAL A 97 3.03 15.79 0.24
N ALA A 98 3.41 14.56 0.57
CA ALA A 98 4.29 14.28 1.71
C ALA A 98 5.66 14.96 1.56
N VAL A 99 6.23 14.93 0.36
CA VAL A 99 7.53 15.54 0.08
C VAL A 99 7.43 17.07 -0.01
N GLU A 100 6.45 17.59 -0.75
CA GLU A 100 6.33 19.03 -1.03
C GLU A 100 5.73 19.80 0.13
N ASN A 101 4.54 19.38 0.59
CA ASN A 101 3.74 20.15 1.55
C ASN A 101 4.07 19.79 3.01
N ALA A 102 4.23 18.50 3.30
CA ALA A 102 4.59 18.04 4.64
C ALA A 102 6.11 18.10 4.92
N GLY A 103 6.93 18.35 3.88
CA GLY A 103 8.38 18.53 4.00
C GLY A 103 9.15 17.26 4.37
N ILE A 104 8.59 16.07 4.16
CA ILE A 104 9.24 14.78 4.47
C ILE A 104 10.21 14.42 3.34
N LYS A 105 11.30 15.15 3.20
CA LYS A 105 12.30 14.97 2.13
C LYS A 105 13.14 13.69 2.27
N ASP A 106 13.17 13.12 3.44
CA ASP A 106 13.88 11.87 3.77
C ASP A 106 13.03 10.61 3.55
N LEU A 107 11.87 10.73 2.90
CA LEU A 107 11.04 9.61 2.50
C LEU A 107 11.70 8.85 1.34
N ARG A 108 11.62 7.51 1.37
CA ARG A 108 12.15 6.63 0.31
C ARG A 108 11.11 5.62 -0.11
N ILE A 109 10.97 5.43 -1.41
CA ILE A 109 10.19 4.36 -2.04
C ILE A 109 11.00 3.07 -1.90
N ILE A 110 10.40 2.02 -1.35
CA ILE A 110 11.10 0.77 -1.00
C ILE A 110 10.51 -0.49 -1.64
N ALA A 111 9.25 -0.49 -2.05
CA ALA A 111 8.59 -1.62 -2.73
C ALA A 111 7.33 -1.18 -3.46
N ASP A 112 6.93 -1.92 -4.52
CA ASP A 112 5.62 -1.85 -5.18
C ASP A 112 4.52 -2.44 -4.29
N GLU A 113 3.30 -1.94 -4.43
CA GLU A 113 2.10 -2.57 -3.89
C GLU A 113 1.05 -2.82 -4.97
N ILE A 114 0.70 -1.80 -5.74
CA ILE A 114 -0.38 -1.88 -6.74
C ILE A 114 -0.06 -0.97 -7.92
N GLN A 115 -0.09 -1.53 -9.13
CA GLN A 115 -0.08 -0.79 -10.38
C GLN A 115 -1.45 -0.88 -11.05
N ASP A 116 -1.92 0.24 -11.59
CA ASP A 116 -3.19 0.36 -12.28
C ASP A 116 -3.00 0.70 -13.77
N GLY A 117 -4.02 0.46 -14.59
CA GLY A 117 -3.97 0.74 -16.03
C GLY A 117 -2.97 -0.13 -16.81
N VAL A 118 -2.33 -1.12 -16.22
CA VAL A 118 -1.41 -2.05 -16.88
C VAL A 118 -2.15 -2.86 -17.95
N SER A 119 -1.56 -2.99 -19.14
CA SER A 119 -2.19 -3.71 -20.26
C SER A 119 -2.51 -5.15 -19.89
N GLY A 120 -3.75 -5.57 -20.14
CA GLY A 120 -4.23 -6.91 -19.81
C GLY A 120 -4.69 -7.10 -18.36
N TRP A 121 -4.65 -6.05 -17.53
CA TRP A 121 -5.13 -6.05 -16.16
C TRP A 121 -6.32 -5.08 -15.99
N GLY A 122 -7.06 -5.25 -14.89
CA GLY A 122 -8.11 -4.34 -14.46
C GLY A 122 -7.55 -3.06 -13.87
N GLY A 123 -8.42 -2.25 -13.30
CA GLY A 123 -8.07 -0.99 -12.67
C GLY A 123 -9.29 -0.31 -12.05
N ALA A 124 -9.07 0.85 -11.46
CA ALA A 124 -10.15 1.64 -10.92
C ALA A 124 -11.11 2.09 -12.03
N ASP A 125 -12.38 1.84 -11.81
CA ASP A 125 -13.46 2.19 -12.71
C ASP A 125 -14.24 3.41 -12.21
N PHE A 126 -14.67 4.25 -13.13
CA PHE A 126 -15.50 5.43 -12.85
C PHE A 126 -16.89 5.18 -13.40
N MET A 127 -17.85 5.03 -12.49
CA MET A 127 -19.17 4.47 -12.78
C MET A 127 -20.26 5.54 -12.78
N VAL A 128 -21.18 5.41 -13.71
CA VAL A 128 -22.40 6.22 -13.83
C VAL A 128 -23.62 5.32 -13.92
N LEU A 129 -24.83 5.87 -13.72
CA LEU A 129 -26.06 5.12 -13.92
C LEU A 129 -26.21 4.71 -15.41
N LYS A 130 -26.56 3.45 -15.63
CA LYS A 130 -26.70 2.85 -16.98
C LYS A 130 -27.75 3.55 -17.81
N ASP A 131 -28.91 3.82 -17.21
CA ASP A 131 -30.05 4.48 -17.87
C ASP A 131 -30.09 5.99 -17.57
N GLY A 132 -29.03 6.54 -16.93
CA GLY A 132 -28.89 7.95 -16.62
C GLY A 132 -28.57 8.81 -17.85
N PRO A 133 -28.60 10.14 -17.69
CA PRO A 133 -28.36 11.10 -18.77
C PRO A 133 -26.90 11.15 -19.23
N ILE A 134 -25.93 10.74 -18.36
CA ILE A 134 -24.51 10.84 -18.65
C ILE A 134 -24.11 9.71 -19.59
N LYS A 135 -23.63 10.06 -20.79
CA LYS A 135 -23.17 9.13 -21.81
C LYS A 135 -21.69 9.29 -22.14
N THR A 136 -21.18 10.49 -22.00
CA THR A 136 -19.78 10.91 -22.25
C THR A 136 -19.22 11.64 -21.04
N VAL A 137 -17.90 11.88 -21.03
CA VAL A 137 -17.23 12.66 -19.97
C VAL A 137 -17.72 14.12 -19.96
N ASP A 138 -18.05 14.67 -21.13
CA ASP A 138 -18.51 16.06 -21.25
C ASP A 138 -19.88 16.28 -20.56
N ASP A 139 -20.70 15.24 -20.43
CA ASP A 139 -21.99 15.29 -19.71
C ASP A 139 -21.83 15.47 -18.20
N LEU A 140 -20.59 15.35 -17.68
CA LEU A 140 -20.27 15.58 -16.27
C LEU A 140 -20.25 17.08 -15.90
N LYS A 141 -20.41 17.98 -16.85
CA LYS A 141 -20.50 19.39 -16.58
C LYS A 141 -21.74 19.71 -15.73
N GLY A 142 -21.55 20.43 -14.63
CA GLY A 142 -22.59 20.77 -13.66
C GLY A 142 -23.00 19.64 -12.72
N LYS A 143 -22.23 18.53 -12.67
CA LYS A 143 -22.55 17.32 -11.91
C LYS A 143 -21.82 17.23 -10.59
N VAL A 144 -22.30 16.31 -9.75
CA VAL A 144 -21.65 15.94 -8.48
C VAL A 144 -20.90 14.62 -8.69
N LEU A 145 -19.61 14.62 -8.37
CA LEU A 145 -18.72 13.47 -8.53
C LEU A 145 -18.22 13.01 -7.17
N ALA A 146 -18.21 11.71 -6.93
CA ALA A 146 -17.77 11.16 -5.65
C ALA A 146 -16.45 10.42 -5.77
N THR A 147 -15.52 10.75 -4.88
CA THR A 147 -14.25 10.07 -4.70
C THR A 147 -14.09 9.58 -3.26
N ASN A 148 -13.15 8.64 -3.01
CA ASN A 148 -12.93 8.15 -1.65
C ASN A 148 -12.20 9.18 -0.77
N VAL A 149 -11.24 9.92 -1.32
CA VAL A 149 -10.48 10.99 -0.66
C VAL A 149 -10.09 12.03 -1.70
N ILE A 150 -10.49 13.27 -1.51
CA ILE A 150 -10.09 14.39 -2.37
C ILE A 150 -8.56 14.60 -2.26
N GLY A 151 -7.88 14.74 -3.40
CA GLY A 151 -6.43 14.80 -3.51
C GLY A 151 -5.73 13.43 -3.42
N GLY A 152 -6.49 12.33 -3.33
CA GLY A 152 -5.96 10.97 -3.41
C GLY A 152 -5.61 10.53 -4.84
N GLY A 153 -5.02 9.32 -4.99
CA GLY A 153 -4.61 8.81 -6.30
C GLY A 153 -5.77 8.63 -7.27
N VAL A 154 -6.85 7.99 -6.81
CA VAL A 154 -8.04 7.75 -7.64
C VAL A 154 -8.74 9.06 -8.01
N ASP A 155 -8.78 10.03 -7.10
CA ASP A 155 -9.27 11.38 -7.37
C ASP A 155 -8.43 12.09 -8.45
N THR A 156 -7.10 12.00 -8.34
CA THR A 156 -6.20 12.57 -9.34
C THR A 156 -6.42 11.94 -10.73
N ILE A 157 -6.64 10.63 -10.80
CA ILE A 157 -6.97 9.93 -12.05
C ILE A 157 -8.29 10.45 -12.63
N MET A 158 -9.33 10.62 -11.80
CA MET A 158 -10.60 11.20 -12.22
C MET A 158 -10.39 12.61 -12.79
N LYS A 159 -9.68 13.47 -12.08
CA LYS A 159 -9.37 14.84 -12.51
C LYS A 159 -8.56 14.89 -13.79
N ALA A 160 -7.64 13.95 -14.00
CA ALA A 160 -6.88 13.87 -15.24
C ALA A 160 -7.79 13.63 -16.46
N MET A 161 -8.79 12.73 -16.33
CA MET A 161 -9.80 12.55 -17.38
C MET A 161 -10.63 13.83 -17.60
N LEU A 162 -11.12 14.43 -16.54
CA LEU A 162 -11.94 15.65 -16.61
C LEU A 162 -11.17 16.81 -17.25
N PHE A 163 -9.89 16.96 -16.89
CA PHE A 163 -9.00 17.99 -17.46
C PHE A 163 -8.80 17.83 -18.97
N LYS A 164 -8.65 16.61 -19.49
CA LYS A 164 -8.61 16.32 -20.94
C LYS A 164 -9.86 16.79 -21.67
N HIS A 165 -11.00 16.85 -20.95
CA HIS A 165 -12.28 17.35 -21.45
C HIS A 165 -12.55 18.81 -21.04
N HIS A 166 -11.52 19.54 -20.58
CA HIS A 166 -11.61 20.95 -20.17
C HIS A 166 -12.60 21.22 -19.01
N LEU A 167 -12.92 20.19 -18.22
CA LEU A 167 -13.75 20.31 -17.02
C LEU A 167 -12.88 20.54 -15.80
N LEU A 168 -13.14 21.61 -15.04
CA LEU A 168 -12.37 22.01 -13.86
C LEU A 168 -13.24 21.97 -12.61
N GLU A 169 -12.67 21.45 -11.54
CA GLU A 169 -13.32 21.44 -10.20
C GLU A 169 -13.78 22.84 -9.79
N LYS A 170 -14.91 22.93 -9.09
CA LYS A 170 -15.57 24.16 -8.61
C LYS A 170 -16.13 25.06 -9.72
N ARG A 171 -15.62 24.98 -10.93
CA ARG A 171 -16.17 25.70 -12.08
C ARG A 171 -17.22 24.88 -12.84
N ASP A 172 -16.88 23.63 -13.13
CA ASP A 172 -17.66 22.77 -14.01
C ASP A 172 -18.28 21.55 -13.30
N PHE A 173 -17.78 21.17 -12.11
CA PHE A 173 -18.35 20.10 -11.30
C PHE A 173 -18.04 20.31 -9.81
N ILE A 174 -18.74 19.56 -8.96
CA ILE A 174 -18.56 19.54 -7.50
C ILE A 174 -18.10 18.14 -7.09
N GLU A 175 -17.16 18.07 -6.15
CA GLU A 175 -16.72 16.82 -5.57
C GLU A 175 -17.28 16.62 -4.17
N ILE A 176 -17.56 15.34 -3.84
CA ILE A 176 -17.89 14.89 -2.49
C ILE A 176 -17.03 13.66 -2.15
N GLU A 177 -16.81 13.47 -0.86
CA GLU A 177 -16.11 12.27 -0.34
C GLU A 177 -17.11 11.23 0.15
N ALA A 178 -16.84 9.96 -0.20
CA ALA A 178 -17.54 8.81 0.35
C ALA A 178 -16.60 7.60 0.43
N ALA A 179 -16.63 6.86 1.53
CA ALA A 179 -15.86 5.62 1.63
C ALA A 179 -16.30 4.60 0.57
N PHE A 180 -15.38 3.81 0.03
CA PHE A 180 -15.66 2.83 -1.04
C PHE A 180 -16.88 1.93 -0.78
N PRO A 181 -17.13 1.40 0.45
CA PRO A 181 -18.33 0.61 0.71
C PRO A 181 -19.65 1.35 0.47
N ASN A 182 -19.64 2.68 0.49
CA ASN A 182 -20.83 3.52 0.34
C ASN A 182 -21.04 4.01 -1.10
N MET A 183 -20.06 3.85 -2.00
CA MET A 183 -20.11 4.41 -3.38
C MET A 183 -21.32 3.92 -4.17
N ASN A 184 -21.64 2.62 -4.06
CA ASN A 184 -22.82 2.07 -4.74
C ASN A 184 -24.10 2.78 -4.33
N ALA A 185 -24.31 2.99 -3.02
CA ALA A 185 -25.47 3.69 -2.51
C ALA A 185 -25.47 5.17 -2.95
N VAL A 186 -24.33 5.83 -2.92
CA VAL A 186 -24.18 7.25 -3.33
C VAL A 186 -24.63 7.43 -4.78
N LEU A 187 -24.26 6.52 -5.71
CA LEU A 187 -24.70 6.58 -7.10
C LEU A 187 -26.19 6.22 -7.25
N LEU A 188 -26.63 5.11 -6.64
CA LEU A 188 -27.99 4.59 -6.80
C LEU A 188 -29.05 5.50 -6.16
N GLU A 189 -28.69 6.27 -5.12
CA GLU A 189 -29.54 7.25 -4.46
C GLU A 189 -29.44 8.66 -5.09
N HIS A 190 -28.73 8.79 -6.21
CA HIS A 190 -28.54 10.07 -6.92
C HIS A 190 -27.85 11.16 -6.09
N LYS A 191 -27.03 10.80 -5.11
CA LYS A 191 -26.21 11.75 -4.32
C LYS A 191 -24.99 12.23 -5.09
N ALA A 192 -24.52 11.40 -6.02
CA ALA A 192 -23.54 11.76 -7.04
C ALA A 192 -23.96 11.20 -8.40
N ASP A 193 -23.48 11.85 -9.46
CA ASP A 193 -23.72 11.47 -10.84
C ASP A 193 -22.65 10.51 -11.38
N LEU A 194 -21.44 10.57 -10.80
CA LEU A 194 -20.32 9.64 -11.04
C LEU A 194 -19.71 9.26 -9.70
N VAL A 195 -19.31 7.99 -9.59
CA VAL A 195 -18.58 7.49 -8.41
C VAL A 195 -17.30 6.77 -8.82
N THR A 196 -16.27 6.84 -7.99
CA THR A 196 -15.12 5.96 -8.11
C THR A 196 -15.47 4.58 -7.57
N ALA A 197 -15.23 3.54 -8.34
CA ALA A 197 -15.57 2.18 -7.97
C ALA A 197 -14.32 1.38 -7.58
N ALA A 198 -14.48 0.46 -6.67
CA ALA A 198 -13.42 -0.44 -6.23
C ALA A 198 -13.97 -1.81 -5.86
N HIS A 199 -13.21 -2.85 -6.21
CA HIS A 199 -13.48 -4.20 -5.75
C HIS A 199 -13.37 -4.31 -4.21
N PRO A 200 -14.22 -5.13 -3.56
CA PRO A 200 -15.27 -5.99 -4.13
C PRO A 200 -16.63 -5.29 -4.31
N PHE A 201 -16.75 -4.02 -3.97
CA PHE A 201 -18.05 -3.32 -3.89
C PHE A 201 -18.70 -3.13 -5.27
N GLU A 202 -17.90 -2.86 -6.29
CA GLU A 202 -18.39 -2.71 -7.66
C GLU A 202 -18.91 -4.02 -8.26
N ASP A 203 -18.51 -5.19 -7.73
CA ASP A 203 -18.98 -6.49 -8.20
C ASP A 203 -20.37 -6.87 -7.66
N ASP A 204 -21.01 -6.03 -6.85
CA ASP A 204 -22.36 -6.26 -6.39
C ASP A 204 -23.31 -6.41 -7.59
N PRO A 205 -24.05 -7.54 -7.72
CA PRO A 205 -24.90 -7.77 -8.89
C PRO A 205 -26.02 -6.73 -9.04
N GLY A 206 -26.52 -6.17 -7.95
CA GLY A 206 -27.54 -5.12 -7.95
C GLY A 206 -26.98 -3.81 -8.48
N PHE A 207 -25.74 -3.49 -8.15
CA PHE A 207 -25.02 -2.34 -8.66
C PHE A 207 -24.68 -2.51 -10.15
N GLN A 208 -24.11 -3.64 -10.56
CA GLN A 208 -23.76 -3.94 -11.94
C GLN A 208 -24.97 -3.95 -12.90
N ALA A 209 -26.16 -4.30 -12.40
CA ALA A 209 -27.38 -4.23 -13.19
C ALA A 209 -27.78 -2.78 -13.54
N LYS A 210 -27.45 -1.81 -12.68
CA LYS A 210 -27.90 -0.40 -12.76
C LYS A 210 -26.80 0.59 -13.13
N ALA A 211 -25.54 0.24 -12.95
CA ALA A 211 -24.38 1.09 -13.24
C ALA A 211 -23.61 0.58 -14.47
N ARG A 212 -22.86 1.47 -15.08
CA ARG A 212 -21.90 1.16 -16.14
C ARG A 212 -20.65 2.00 -15.99
N ARG A 213 -19.53 1.47 -16.44
CA ARG A 213 -18.29 2.22 -16.55
C ARG A 213 -18.40 3.32 -17.60
N LEU A 214 -18.02 4.53 -17.23
CA LEU A 214 -17.85 5.65 -18.15
C LEU A 214 -16.43 5.67 -18.70
N PHE A 215 -15.43 5.54 -17.84
CA PHE A 215 -14.01 5.42 -18.16
C PHE A 215 -13.27 4.69 -17.04
N ASN A 216 -12.00 4.39 -17.22
CA ASN A 216 -11.12 3.79 -16.21
C ASN A 216 -9.75 4.49 -16.17
N THR A 217 -8.87 4.02 -15.29
CA THR A 217 -7.51 4.56 -15.13
C THR A 217 -6.73 4.59 -16.45
N ARG A 218 -6.80 3.53 -17.24
CA ARG A 218 -6.08 3.45 -18.52
C ARG A 218 -6.54 4.52 -19.50
N ASP A 219 -7.84 4.80 -19.58
CA ASP A 219 -8.40 5.85 -20.42
C ASP A 219 -7.94 7.23 -19.96
N ALA A 220 -7.83 7.41 -18.62
CA ALA A 220 -7.48 8.68 -18.00
C ALA A 220 -5.97 8.99 -18.06
N MET A 221 -5.10 8.07 -17.63
CA MET A 221 -3.67 8.33 -17.45
C MET A 221 -2.76 7.27 -18.10
N GLY A 222 -3.31 6.16 -18.59
CA GLY A 222 -2.52 5.01 -19.02
C GLY A 222 -2.12 4.15 -17.83
N LYS A 223 -0.86 3.72 -17.79
CA LYS A 223 -0.30 2.96 -16.67
C LYS A 223 0.05 3.92 -15.52
N VAL A 224 -0.32 3.57 -14.31
CA VAL A 224 -0.13 4.33 -13.07
C VAL A 224 0.49 3.43 -12.01
N GLU A 225 1.49 3.92 -11.29
CA GLU A 225 1.96 3.31 -10.04
C GLU A 225 1.05 3.80 -8.91
N LEU A 226 -0.02 3.08 -8.63
CA LEU A 226 -1.12 3.56 -7.80
C LEU A 226 -0.75 3.60 -6.32
N SER A 227 -0.04 2.60 -5.82
CA SER A 227 0.36 2.50 -4.41
C SER A 227 1.69 1.76 -4.26
N PHE A 228 2.54 2.28 -3.37
CA PHE A 228 3.86 1.74 -3.09
C PHE A 228 4.27 1.98 -1.64
N TRP A 229 5.18 1.17 -1.13
CA TRP A 229 5.68 1.28 0.23
C TRP A 229 6.74 2.37 0.34
N THR A 230 6.62 3.18 1.38
CA THR A 230 7.57 4.24 1.69
C THR A 230 7.98 4.18 3.15
N ALA A 231 9.26 4.49 3.43
CA ALA A 231 9.80 4.61 4.78
C ALA A 231 10.80 5.78 4.84
N ARG A 232 11.03 6.32 6.05
CA ARG A 232 12.01 7.39 6.25
C ARG A 232 13.44 6.83 6.31
N THR A 233 14.41 7.56 5.77
CA THR A 233 15.83 7.14 5.74
C THR A 233 16.38 6.75 7.10
N GLY A 234 15.99 7.45 8.17
CA GLY A 234 16.41 7.14 9.53
C GLY A 234 15.92 5.77 10.01
N PHE A 235 14.68 5.41 9.69
CA PHE A 235 14.13 4.09 10.02
C PHE A 235 14.80 2.99 9.20
N ILE A 236 15.00 3.22 7.89
CA ILE A 236 15.70 2.29 6.99
C ILE A 236 17.12 2.02 7.50
N ALA A 237 17.89 3.07 7.80
CA ALA A 237 19.28 2.95 8.23
C ALA A 237 19.41 2.15 9.53
N LYS A 238 18.51 2.39 10.49
CA LYS A 238 18.51 1.72 11.80
C LYS A 238 18.11 0.25 11.71
N ASN A 239 17.23 -0.13 10.76
CA ASN A 239 16.56 -1.43 10.77
C ASN A 239 16.81 -2.24 9.48
N ARG A 240 17.93 -2.01 8.76
CA ARG A 240 18.21 -2.61 7.44
C ARG A 240 17.99 -4.12 7.40
N ALA A 241 18.50 -4.86 8.39
CA ALA A 241 18.38 -6.32 8.44
C ALA A 241 16.91 -6.76 8.54
N ALA A 242 16.16 -6.22 9.51
CA ALA A 242 14.75 -6.53 9.71
C ALA A 242 13.88 -6.13 8.51
N LEU A 243 14.18 -4.98 7.87
CA LEU A 243 13.49 -4.55 6.65
C LEU A 243 13.81 -5.46 5.46
N THR A 244 15.04 -5.93 5.31
CA THR A 244 15.38 -6.90 4.25
C THR A 244 14.62 -8.21 4.45
N ASP A 245 14.53 -8.69 5.69
CA ASP A 245 13.79 -9.91 6.04
C ASP A 245 12.27 -9.74 5.83
N LEU A 246 11.71 -8.56 6.17
CA LEU A 246 10.31 -8.24 5.85
C LEU A 246 10.07 -8.23 4.34
N LEU A 247 10.93 -7.59 3.56
CA LEU A 247 10.81 -7.54 2.10
C LEU A 247 10.99 -8.93 1.46
N GLU A 248 11.85 -9.80 2.02
CA GLU A 248 11.97 -11.20 1.59
C GLU A 248 10.65 -11.95 1.82
N ASP A 249 10.04 -11.80 3.00
CA ASP A 249 8.76 -12.44 3.30
C ASP A 249 7.62 -11.84 2.45
N TYR A 250 7.68 -10.55 2.14
CA TYR A 250 6.73 -9.87 1.25
C TYR A 250 6.79 -10.40 -0.19
N VAL A 251 7.98 -10.51 -0.78
CA VAL A 251 8.16 -11.10 -2.12
C VAL A 251 7.69 -12.55 -2.14
N ARG A 252 7.97 -13.32 -1.07
CA ARG A 252 7.49 -14.71 -0.94
C ARG A 252 5.96 -14.77 -0.86
N ALA A 253 5.34 -13.81 -0.14
CA ALA A 253 3.89 -13.69 -0.09
C ALA A 253 3.31 -13.38 -1.48
N TYR A 254 3.91 -12.46 -2.23
CA TYR A 254 3.48 -12.16 -3.60
C TYR A 254 3.56 -13.39 -4.50
N HIS A 255 4.68 -14.13 -4.49
CA HIS A 255 4.80 -15.36 -5.26
C HIS A 255 3.69 -16.37 -4.92
N TRP A 256 3.31 -16.46 -3.64
CA TRP A 256 2.25 -17.39 -3.25
C TRP A 256 0.85 -16.89 -3.66
N PHE A 257 0.53 -15.61 -3.40
CA PHE A 257 -0.79 -15.05 -3.71
C PHE A 257 -1.05 -14.93 -5.21
N LEU A 258 -0.01 -14.64 -6.00
CA LEU A 258 -0.14 -14.45 -7.46
C LEU A 258 -0.02 -15.76 -8.25
N ASP A 259 0.38 -16.87 -7.63
CA ASP A 259 0.42 -18.18 -8.28
C ASP A 259 -1.02 -18.67 -8.53
N PRO A 260 -1.41 -18.90 -9.80
CA PRO A 260 -2.73 -19.41 -10.14
C PRO A 260 -3.10 -20.72 -9.42
N ALA A 261 -2.11 -21.57 -9.11
CA ALA A 261 -2.32 -22.82 -8.37
C ALA A 261 -2.82 -22.59 -6.93
N ASN A 262 -2.50 -21.45 -6.33
CA ASN A 262 -2.88 -21.08 -4.98
C ASN A 262 -4.17 -20.23 -4.91
N ARG A 263 -4.73 -19.81 -6.07
CA ARG A 263 -5.82 -18.83 -6.14
C ARG A 263 -7.00 -19.13 -5.24
N THR A 264 -7.48 -20.38 -5.22
CA THR A 264 -8.60 -20.78 -4.35
C THR A 264 -8.28 -20.56 -2.87
N ALA A 265 -7.07 -20.93 -2.44
CA ALA A 265 -6.64 -20.76 -1.05
C ALA A 265 -6.43 -19.26 -0.72
N ALA A 266 -5.91 -18.48 -1.65
CA ALA A 266 -5.74 -17.04 -1.50
C ALA A 266 -7.09 -16.30 -1.35
N ILE A 267 -8.10 -16.69 -2.15
CA ILE A 267 -9.47 -16.19 -2.01
C ILE A 267 -10.05 -16.56 -0.62
N GLN A 268 -9.80 -17.77 -0.13
CA GLN A 268 -10.26 -18.16 1.19
C GLN A 268 -9.61 -17.34 2.32
N VAL A 269 -8.34 -16.97 2.20
CA VAL A 269 -7.65 -16.05 3.11
C VAL A 269 -8.34 -14.68 3.09
N ALA A 270 -8.58 -14.12 1.91
CA ALA A 270 -9.27 -12.84 1.76
C ALA A 270 -10.68 -12.87 2.38
N SER A 271 -11.45 -13.92 2.10
CA SER A 271 -12.80 -14.12 2.64
C SER A 271 -12.79 -14.21 4.17
N THR A 272 -11.86 -14.95 4.74
CA THR A 272 -11.74 -15.12 6.21
C THR A 272 -11.41 -13.79 6.89
N PHE A 273 -10.52 -13.01 6.33
CA PHE A 273 -10.11 -11.72 6.88
C PHE A 273 -11.22 -10.67 6.77
N THR A 274 -11.77 -10.49 5.58
CA THR A 274 -12.76 -9.43 5.28
C THR A 274 -14.15 -9.75 5.80
N LYS A 275 -14.43 -11.02 6.14
CA LYS A 275 -15.77 -11.55 6.46
C LYS A 275 -16.76 -11.48 5.28
N VAL A 276 -16.26 -11.29 4.07
CA VAL A 276 -17.03 -11.29 2.82
C VAL A 276 -16.99 -12.71 2.22
N PRO A 277 -18.11 -13.26 1.74
CA PRO A 277 -18.12 -14.59 1.15
C PRO A 277 -17.12 -14.73 -0.01
N ALA A 278 -16.43 -15.88 -0.08
CA ALA A 278 -15.42 -16.18 -1.11
C ALA A 278 -15.92 -15.92 -2.55
N LYS A 279 -17.20 -16.19 -2.79
CA LYS A 279 -17.87 -15.96 -4.09
C LYS A 279 -17.74 -14.51 -4.59
N ALA A 280 -17.67 -13.53 -3.70
CA ALA A 280 -17.50 -12.12 -4.07
C ALA A 280 -16.10 -11.81 -4.64
N PHE A 281 -15.13 -12.70 -4.42
CA PHE A 281 -13.75 -12.56 -4.90
C PHE A 281 -13.44 -13.42 -6.14
N GLU A 282 -14.22 -14.49 -6.37
CA GLU A 282 -13.97 -15.46 -7.44
C GLU A 282 -13.97 -14.83 -8.85
N GLY A 283 -14.77 -13.77 -9.04
CA GLY A 283 -14.93 -13.13 -10.32
C GLY A 283 -13.78 -12.20 -10.73
N TRP A 284 -12.93 -11.77 -9.79
CA TRP A 284 -11.94 -10.72 -10.06
C TRP A 284 -10.58 -10.95 -9.39
N LEU A 285 -10.52 -11.29 -8.08
CA LEU A 285 -9.28 -11.31 -7.30
C LEU A 285 -8.23 -12.25 -7.91
N PHE A 286 -7.02 -11.73 -8.11
CA PHE A 286 -5.89 -12.41 -8.75
C PHE A 286 -6.19 -12.91 -10.18
N THR A 287 -7.04 -12.20 -10.93
CA THR A 287 -7.29 -12.50 -12.34
C THR A 287 -6.84 -11.35 -13.22
N PRO A 288 -6.12 -11.62 -14.33
CA PRO A 288 -5.92 -10.64 -15.39
C PRO A 288 -7.28 -10.05 -15.85
N GLN A 289 -7.29 -8.84 -16.43
CA GLN A 289 -8.41 -8.05 -16.92
C GLN A 289 -9.37 -7.51 -15.87
N LYS A 290 -9.32 -8.01 -14.62
CA LYS A 290 -10.23 -7.55 -13.56
C LYS A 290 -9.53 -7.03 -12.32
N ASP A 291 -8.43 -7.67 -11.87
CA ASP A 291 -7.66 -7.21 -10.71
C ASP A 291 -6.56 -6.24 -11.12
N PHE A 292 -6.04 -5.50 -10.17
CA PHE A 292 -4.84 -4.68 -10.32
C PHE A 292 -3.61 -5.55 -10.61
N TYR A 293 -2.68 -4.98 -11.35
CA TYR A 293 -1.36 -5.59 -11.50
C TYR A 293 -0.53 -5.39 -10.22
N ARG A 294 0.17 -6.43 -9.84
CA ARG A 294 1.19 -6.42 -8.80
C ARG A 294 2.45 -7.03 -9.36
N ASP A 295 3.58 -6.34 -9.27
CA ASP A 295 4.86 -6.88 -9.73
C ASP A 295 5.27 -8.07 -8.84
N PRO A 296 5.52 -9.28 -9.41
CA PRO A 296 5.86 -10.44 -8.60
C PRO A 296 7.13 -10.28 -7.75
N SER A 297 8.00 -9.37 -8.12
CA SER A 297 9.22 -9.01 -7.37
C SER A 297 9.00 -7.80 -6.45
N ALA A 298 7.76 -7.27 -6.36
CA ALA A 298 7.42 -6.05 -5.64
C ALA A 298 8.28 -4.85 -6.08
N THR A 299 8.71 -4.79 -7.35
CA THR A 299 9.55 -3.72 -7.90
C THR A 299 8.69 -2.58 -8.40
N PRO A 300 8.78 -1.36 -7.83
CA PRO A 300 7.96 -0.23 -8.26
C PRO A 300 8.42 0.32 -9.61
N ASP A 301 7.46 0.79 -10.42
CA ASP A 301 7.75 1.51 -11.66
C ASP A 301 8.04 2.99 -11.36
N LEU A 302 9.30 3.30 -11.09
CA LEU A 302 9.73 4.67 -10.79
C LEU A 302 9.50 5.66 -11.94
N ALA A 303 9.45 5.17 -13.19
CA ALA A 303 9.15 6.02 -14.33
C ALA A 303 7.66 6.38 -14.36
N ALA A 304 6.77 5.43 -14.06
CA ALA A 304 5.35 5.68 -13.90
C ALA A 304 5.11 6.68 -12.76
N ILE A 305 5.69 6.50 -11.56
CA ILE A 305 5.55 7.44 -10.44
C ILE A 305 5.93 8.87 -10.87
N SER A 306 7.06 9.05 -11.56
CA SER A 306 7.51 10.38 -12.02
C SER A 306 6.50 10.97 -13.02
N SER A 307 6.01 10.17 -13.97
CA SER A 307 5.00 10.59 -14.94
C SER A 307 3.67 10.98 -14.27
N ASP A 308 3.24 10.20 -13.27
CA ASP A 308 2.02 10.43 -12.52
C ASP A 308 2.07 11.74 -11.71
N ILE A 309 3.24 12.04 -11.09
CA ILE A 309 3.48 13.30 -10.38
C ILE A 309 3.52 14.47 -11.37
N HIS A 310 4.11 14.28 -12.56
CA HIS A 310 4.10 15.29 -13.61
C HIS A 310 2.67 15.64 -14.04
N ALA A 311 1.82 14.64 -14.28
CA ALA A 311 0.41 14.85 -14.59
C ALA A 311 -0.32 15.59 -13.44
N GLN A 312 -0.02 15.27 -12.18
CA GLN A 312 -0.57 15.98 -11.02
C GLN A 312 -0.16 17.46 -11.00
N LYS A 313 1.08 17.77 -11.40
CA LYS A 313 1.55 19.15 -11.55
C LYS A 313 0.82 19.89 -12.67
N GLU A 314 0.58 19.25 -13.81
CA GLU A 314 -0.20 19.85 -14.91
C GLU A 314 -1.64 20.17 -14.47
N LEU A 315 -2.21 19.37 -13.57
CA LEU A 315 -3.52 19.63 -12.94
C LEU A 315 -3.46 20.76 -11.89
N GLY A 316 -2.28 21.28 -11.55
CA GLY A 316 -2.10 22.30 -10.52
C GLY A 316 -2.25 21.80 -9.09
N LEU A 317 -2.24 20.47 -8.88
CA LEU A 317 -2.40 19.84 -7.56
C LEU A 317 -1.11 19.87 -6.73
N VAL A 318 0.04 19.89 -7.39
CA VAL A 318 1.38 20.07 -6.80
C VAL A 318 2.19 21.08 -7.63
N LYS A 319 3.25 21.63 -7.05
CA LYS A 319 4.12 22.63 -7.71
C LYS A 319 5.40 22.00 -8.25
N ALA A 320 5.95 21.05 -7.50
CA ALA A 320 7.21 20.41 -7.85
C ALA A 320 7.00 19.25 -8.83
N ASP A 321 8.00 19.07 -9.69
CA ASP A 321 8.17 17.88 -10.53
C ASP A 321 9.20 17.01 -9.83
N LEU A 322 8.77 15.87 -9.25
CA LEU A 322 9.63 15.00 -8.47
C LEU A 322 10.10 13.83 -9.34
N ASP A 323 11.41 13.67 -9.45
CA ASP A 323 12.00 12.45 -10.01
C ASP A 323 12.00 11.34 -8.94
N ALA A 324 11.12 10.35 -9.11
CA ALA A 324 10.95 9.23 -8.17
C ALA A 324 12.27 8.46 -7.93
N LYS A 325 13.20 8.44 -8.90
CA LYS A 325 14.51 7.77 -8.75
C LYS A 325 15.34 8.38 -7.64
N SER A 326 15.26 9.69 -7.45
CA SER A 326 16.00 10.39 -6.38
C SER A 326 15.43 10.12 -4.99
N TYR A 327 14.22 9.56 -4.92
CA TYR A 327 13.53 9.17 -3.70
C TYR A 327 13.43 7.64 -3.51
N ALA A 328 14.11 6.84 -4.31
CA ALA A 328 14.07 5.38 -4.17
C ALA A 328 15.28 4.86 -3.39
N ASP A 329 15.05 3.85 -2.53
CA ASP A 329 16.09 2.96 -1.97
C ASP A 329 15.64 1.52 -2.14
N LEU A 330 15.92 0.94 -3.29
CA LEU A 330 15.56 -0.44 -3.63
C LEU A 330 16.63 -1.47 -3.23
N SER A 331 17.73 -1.04 -2.61
CA SER A 331 18.87 -1.92 -2.26
C SER A 331 18.49 -3.08 -1.35
N LEU A 332 17.53 -2.87 -0.44
CA LEU A 332 17.01 -3.91 0.46
C LEU A 332 16.11 -4.89 -0.29
N LEU A 333 15.24 -4.38 -1.16
CA LEU A 333 14.37 -5.19 -1.99
C LEU A 333 15.17 -6.06 -2.97
N GLU A 334 16.18 -5.51 -3.63
CA GLU A 334 17.08 -6.27 -4.52
C GLU A 334 17.78 -7.41 -3.78
N THR A 335 18.16 -7.17 -2.51
CA THR A 335 18.74 -8.19 -1.65
C THR A 335 17.72 -9.26 -1.29
N ALA A 336 16.51 -8.87 -0.93
CA ALA A 336 15.39 -9.74 -0.60
C ALA A 336 15.00 -10.66 -1.79
N ILE A 337 14.86 -10.10 -2.98
CA ILE A 337 14.55 -10.85 -4.22
C ILE A 337 15.58 -11.96 -4.46
N LYS A 338 16.88 -11.68 -4.25
CA LYS A 338 17.95 -12.69 -4.43
C LYS A 338 17.85 -13.83 -3.43
N ARG A 339 17.25 -13.61 -2.24
CA ARG A 339 17.09 -14.64 -1.20
C ARG A 339 15.87 -15.53 -1.41
N VAL A 340 14.86 -15.05 -2.13
CA VAL A 340 13.62 -15.80 -2.40
C VAL A 340 13.79 -16.81 -3.55
N LYS A 341 14.82 -16.68 -4.35
CA LYS A 341 15.12 -17.58 -5.51
C LYS A 341 15.44 -19.00 -5.09
#